data_8ac0d271f0da7ece0483d0f80b6ee901
#
_entry.id   8ac0d271f0da7ece0483d0f80b6ee901
#
_cell.length_a   1.000
_cell.length_b   1.000
_cell.length_c   1.000
_cell.angle_alpha   90.00
_cell.angle_beta   90.00
_cell.angle_gamma   90.00
#
_symmetry.space_group_name_H-M   'P 1'
#
loop_
_entity.id
_entity.type
_entity.pdbx_description
1 polymer ?
#
loop_
_entity_poly.entity_id
_entity_poly.type
_entity_poly.pdbx_seq_one_letter_code
_entity_poly.pdbx_strand_id
1 'polypeptide(L)'
;MIKKQWSLLETAVSLGYASEIELHYNTNGTHWPKEVELWKHFKKVNLSFSIDGFGKQFEYMRYPAKWDLVQTNMENARKLAAEYKNIDLSWCVTISTLNVFNVPETVEYWRNNYRDIGLYLNLVHGPAHYSIRNLPIDIKDIVIEKLNTVPKSDDKSWNYLPGIINMIKDSHPDKKEWNVFLNTTKKHDEYRRQTFKDTFPEYSKHIKGL
;
A
#
# COMPACT_ATOMS: atom_id res chain seq x y z
N MET A 1 -3.64 -7.02 15.92
CA MET A 1 -2.82 -8.22 16.24
C MET A 1 -3.55 -9.07 17.28
N ILE A 2 -3.40 -10.40 17.20
CA ILE A 2 -4.13 -11.34 18.06
C ILE A 2 -3.42 -11.45 19.40
N LYS A 3 -4.13 -11.28 20.54
CA LYS A 3 -3.52 -11.34 21.90
C LYS A 3 -2.69 -12.61 22.17
N LYS A 4 -3.12 -13.76 21.64
CA LYS A 4 -2.41 -15.05 21.78
C LYS A 4 -1.02 -15.06 21.10
N GLN A 5 -0.77 -14.20 20.14
CA GLN A 5 0.51 -14.11 19.44
C GLN A 5 1.62 -13.66 20.42
N TRP A 6 1.36 -12.65 21.23
CA TRP A 6 2.36 -12.12 22.16
C TRP A 6 2.81 -13.15 23.18
N SER A 7 1.85 -13.92 23.75
CA SER A 7 2.18 -15.03 24.66
C SER A 7 3.06 -16.09 23.99
N LEU A 8 2.85 -16.37 22.69
CA LEU A 8 3.73 -17.29 21.93
C LEU A 8 5.14 -16.70 21.78
N LEU A 9 5.26 -15.42 21.47
CA LEU A 9 6.57 -14.75 21.33
C LEU A 9 7.31 -14.72 22.68
N GLU A 10 6.63 -14.42 23.79
CA GLU A 10 7.18 -14.48 25.14
C GLU A 10 7.70 -15.88 25.47
N THR A 11 6.94 -16.92 25.09
CA THR A 11 7.36 -18.32 25.27
C THR A 11 8.63 -18.62 24.44
N ALA A 12 8.68 -18.19 23.17
CA ALA A 12 9.84 -18.39 22.32
C ALA A 12 11.10 -17.71 22.91
N VAL A 13 10.94 -16.52 23.46
CA VAL A 13 12.04 -15.80 24.15
C VAL A 13 12.48 -16.55 25.42
N SER A 14 11.53 -16.96 26.27
CA SER A 14 11.83 -17.64 27.54
C SER A 14 12.50 -18.99 27.35
N LEU A 15 12.20 -19.69 26.24
CA LEU A 15 12.81 -20.98 25.88
C LEU A 15 14.11 -20.85 25.09
N GLY A 16 14.55 -19.62 24.75
CA GLY A 16 15.80 -19.36 24.02
C GLY A 16 15.73 -19.60 22.50
N TYR A 17 14.54 -19.85 21.94
CA TYR A 17 14.38 -20.11 20.50
C TYR A 17 14.23 -18.85 19.64
N ALA A 18 13.96 -17.69 20.25
CA ALA A 18 13.66 -16.47 19.51
C ALA A 18 14.77 -16.06 18.52
N SER A 19 16.04 -16.28 18.88
CA SER A 19 17.21 -15.95 18.04
C SER A 19 17.29 -16.74 16.73
N GLU A 20 16.53 -17.82 16.60
CA GLU A 20 16.47 -18.65 15.37
C GLU A 20 15.23 -18.33 14.52
N ILE A 21 14.29 -17.52 15.05
CA ILE A 21 12.98 -17.26 14.41
C ILE A 21 13.00 -15.94 13.67
N GLU A 22 12.52 -15.97 12.43
CA GLU A 22 12.21 -14.78 11.64
C GLU A 22 10.71 -14.49 11.69
N LEU A 23 10.34 -13.26 12.01
CA LEU A 23 8.95 -12.79 12.07
C LEU A 23 8.63 -11.95 10.84
N HIS A 24 7.47 -12.21 10.23
CA HIS A 24 6.95 -11.46 9.10
C HIS A 24 5.56 -10.93 9.42
N TYR A 25 5.42 -9.62 9.42
CA TYR A 25 4.16 -8.95 9.68
C TYR A 25 3.71 -8.11 8.49
N ASN A 26 2.44 -8.29 8.10
CA ASN A 26 1.73 -7.33 7.27
C ASN A 26 0.73 -6.58 8.16
N THR A 27 0.80 -5.27 8.17
CA THR A 27 -0.06 -4.43 9.00
C THR A 27 -0.69 -3.30 8.18
N ASN A 28 -1.91 -2.90 8.57
CA ASN A 28 -2.52 -1.67 8.07
C ASN A 28 -2.01 -0.42 8.82
N GLY A 29 -1.14 -0.58 9.79
CA GLY A 29 -0.54 0.50 10.57
C GLY A 29 -1.48 1.20 11.57
N THR A 30 -2.73 0.75 11.72
CA THR A 30 -3.72 1.43 12.58
C THR A 30 -3.57 1.12 14.07
N HIS A 31 -2.68 0.21 14.43
CA HIS A 31 -2.43 -0.17 15.82
C HIS A 31 -0.93 -0.34 16.05
N TRP A 32 -0.42 0.24 17.13
CA TRP A 32 0.93 0.04 17.62
C TRP A 32 0.91 -0.80 18.89
N PRO A 33 1.47 -2.01 18.90
CA PRO A 33 1.46 -2.88 20.07
C PRO A 33 2.38 -2.34 21.16
N LYS A 34 2.07 -2.67 22.40
CA LYS A 34 2.92 -2.33 23.57
C LYS A 34 4.11 -3.28 23.70
N GLU A 35 3.96 -4.48 23.17
CA GLU A 35 4.88 -5.60 23.33
C GLU A 35 6.00 -5.62 22.27
N VAL A 36 6.15 -4.55 21.48
CA VAL A 36 7.14 -4.47 20.36
C VAL A 36 8.58 -4.68 20.82
N GLU A 37 8.87 -4.40 22.09
CA GLU A 37 10.19 -4.64 22.67
C GLU A 37 10.63 -6.11 22.64
N LEU A 38 9.69 -7.06 22.54
CA LEU A 38 10.02 -8.47 22.37
C LEU A 38 10.75 -8.75 21.05
N TRP A 39 10.52 -7.92 20.02
CA TRP A 39 11.08 -8.12 18.68
C TRP A 39 12.61 -8.10 18.65
N LYS A 40 13.26 -7.39 19.58
CA LYS A 40 14.74 -7.35 19.68
C LYS A 40 15.40 -8.71 19.90
N HIS A 41 14.65 -9.69 20.45
CA HIS A 41 15.17 -11.02 20.74
C HIS A 41 15.12 -11.97 19.54
N PHE A 42 14.40 -11.62 18.48
CA PHE A 42 14.21 -12.46 17.30
C PHE A 42 15.36 -12.29 16.30
N LYS A 43 15.60 -13.36 15.51
CA LYS A 43 16.63 -13.33 14.47
C LYS A 43 16.41 -12.19 13.49
N LYS A 44 15.18 -12.00 13.04
CA LYS A 44 14.76 -10.94 12.13
C LYS A 44 13.28 -10.65 12.28
N VAL A 45 12.92 -9.38 12.12
CA VAL A 45 11.53 -8.93 12.08
C VAL A 45 11.32 -8.10 10.81
N ASN A 46 10.48 -8.57 9.90
CA ASN A 46 10.07 -7.84 8.71
C ASN A 46 8.67 -7.27 8.96
N LEU A 47 8.57 -5.96 9.07
CA LEU A 47 7.30 -5.24 9.28
C LEU A 47 6.90 -4.49 8.03
N SER A 48 5.87 -5.01 7.34
CA SER A 48 5.38 -4.46 6.08
C SER A 48 4.09 -3.67 6.31
N PHE A 49 4.13 -2.37 6.07
CA PHE A 49 2.96 -1.50 6.13
C PHE A 49 2.22 -1.52 4.80
N SER A 50 0.93 -1.87 4.85
CA SER A 50 0.05 -1.87 3.67
C SER A 50 -0.48 -0.46 3.42
N ILE A 51 0.18 0.31 2.56
CA ILE A 51 -0.07 1.73 2.32
C ILE A 51 -0.26 1.98 0.82
N ASP A 52 -1.49 2.22 0.39
CA ASP A 52 -1.86 2.31 -1.04
C ASP A 52 -1.88 3.76 -1.58
N GLY A 53 -1.44 4.71 -0.78
CA GLY A 53 -1.39 6.14 -1.04
C GLY A 53 -1.08 6.90 0.25
N PHE A 54 -1.26 8.20 0.29
CA PHE A 54 -1.02 9.02 1.47
C PHE A 54 -2.15 10.04 1.70
N GLY A 55 -2.24 10.58 2.91
CA GLY A 55 -3.27 11.57 3.26
C GLY A 55 -4.68 11.06 2.99
N LYS A 56 -5.49 11.89 2.32
CA LYS A 56 -6.89 11.58 1.97
C LYS A 56 -7.03 10.35 1.06
N GLN A 57 -6.06 10.12 0.16
CA GLN A 57 -6.07 8.95 -0.72
C GLN A 57 -5.97 7.65 0.08
N PHE A 58 -5.06 7.60 1.05
CA PHE A 58 -4.94 6.49 1.99
C PHE A 58 -6.24 6.29 2.77
N GLU A 59 -6.81 7.35 3.34
CA GLU A 59 -8.06 7.27 4.13
C GLU A 59 -9.25 6.79 3.30
N TYR A 60 -9.31 7.16 2.03
CA TYR A 60 -10.34 6.69 1.11
C TYR A 60 -10.19 5.18 0.82
N MET A 61 -8.99 4.74 0.49
CA MET A 61 -8.74 3.34 0.11
C MET A 61 -8.79 2.39 1.30
N ARG A 62 -8.38 2.84 2.47
CA ARG A 62 -8.23 2.06 3.70
C ARG A 62 -9.26 2.44 4.78
N TYR A 63 -10.44 2.95 4.38
CA TYR A 63 -11.50 3.31 5.31
C TYR A 63 -11.77 2.19 6.35
N PRO A 64 -11.93 2.51 7.67
CA PRO A 64 -11.96 3.85 8.29
C PRO A 64 -10.60 4.32 8.87
N ALA A 65 -9.47 3.81 8.37
CA ALA A 65 -8.15 4.19 8.87
C ALA A 65 -7.90 5.69 8.71
N LYS A 66 -7.10 6.26 9.65
CA LYS A 66 -6.68 7.66 9.65
C LYS A 66 -5.20 7.76 9.33
N TRP A 67 -4.84 8.64 8.37
CA TRP A 67 -3.48 8.78 7.90
C TRP A 67 -2.51 9.22 9.01
N ASP A 68 -2.88 10.21 9.80
CA ASP A 68 -2.04 10.74 10.88
C ASP A 68 -1.67 9.67 11.92
N LEU A 69 -2.62 8.79 12.23
CA LEU A 69 -2.38 7.67 13.15
C LEU A 69 -1.39 6.66 12.55
N VAL A 70 -1.57 6.32 11.27
CA VAL A 70 -0.69 5.36 10.58
C VAL A 70 0.71 5.96 10.42
N GLN A 71 0.80 7.23 10.07
CA GLN A 71 2.06 7.96 9.99
C GLN A 71 2.80 7.95 11.34
N THR A 72 2.09 8.25 12.43
CA THR A 72 2.65 8.18 13.80
C THR A 72 3.19 6.77 14.10
N ASN A 73 2.46 5.73 13.74
CA ASN A 73 2.88 4.35 13.98
C ASN A 73 4.06 3.93 13.10
N MET A 74 4.17 4.44 11.87
CA MET A 74 5.36 4.26 11.03
C MET A 74 6.60 4.94 11.63
N GLU A 75 6.44 6.15 12.17
CA GLU A 75 7.56 6.84 12.84
C GLU A 75 8.00 6.10 14.11
N ASN A 76 7.08 5.50 14.87
CA ASN A 76 7.43 4.64 15.99
C ASN A 76 8.21 3.40 15.52
N ALA A 77 7.80 2.79 14.40
CA ALA A 77 8.51 1.66 13.82
C ALA A 77 9.92 2.06 13.34
N ARG A 78 10.08 3.24 12.73
CA ARG A 78 11.39 3.76 12.30
C ARG A 78 12.35 3.95 13.50
N LYS A 79 11.85 4.52 14.60
CA LYS A 79 12.64 4.66 15.85
C LYS A 79 13.08 3.30 16.35
N LEU A 80 12.17 2.33 16.38
CA LEU A 80 12.47 0.98 16.83
C LEU A 80 13.51 0.27 15.92
N ALA A 81 13.37 0.41 14.58
CA ALA A 81 14.31 -0.15 13.62
C ALA A 81 15.69 0.54 13.65
N ALA A 82 15.75 1.80 14.04
CA ALA A 82 17.00 2.50 14.25
C ALA A 82 17.74 1.96 15.49
N GLU A 83 17.00 1.57 16.53
CA GLU A 83 17.54 0.99 17.76
C GLU A 83 17.92 -0.48 17.59
N TYR A 84 17.06 -1.30 16.93
CA TYR A 84 17.24 -2.74 16.78
C TYR A 84 17.51 -3.13 15.33
N LYS A 85 18.76 -3.50 15.01
CA LYS A 85 19.22 -3.78 13.63
C LYS A 85 18.62 -5.03 12.99
N ASN A 86 17.89 -5.84 13.73
CA ASN A 86 17.18 -7.01 13.25
C ASN A 86 15.75 -6.67 12.74
N ILE A 87 15.33 -5.40 12.76
CA ILE A 87 14.01 -4.95 12.31
C ILE A 87 14.11 -4.25 10.95
N ASP A 88 13.51 -4.85 9.94
CA ASP A 88 13.37 -4.27 8.60
C ASP A 88 11.95 -3.76 8.37
N LEU A 89 11.85 -2.58 7.79
CA LEU A 89 10.58 -1.95 7.46
C LEU A 89 10.35 -1.94 5.96
N SER A 90 9.10 -2.12 5.56
CA SER A 90 8.70 -1.95 4.17
C SER A 90 7.33 -1.28 4.04
N TRP A 91 7.20 -0.49 2.99
CA TRP A 91 5.95 0.11 2.52
C TRP A 91 5.45 -0.70 1.33
N CYS A 92 4.31 -1.35 1.47
CA CYS A 92 3.69 -2.17 0.43
C CYS A 92 2.48 -1.45 -0.15
N VAL A 93 2.57 -1.06 -1.42
CA VAL A 93 1.49 -0.45 -2.19
C VAL A 93 0.80 -1.54 -3.01
N THR A 94 -0.52 -1.70 -2.86
CA THR A 94 -1.31 -2.54 -3.75
C THR A 94 -1.97 -1.66 -4.81
N ILE A 95 -1.46 -1.75 -6.03
CA ILE A 95 -1.95 -0.99 -7.18
C ILE A 95 -3.23 -1.61 -7.71
N SER A 96 -4.24 -0.78 -7.85
CA SER A 96 -5.57 -1.12 -8.32
C SER A 96 -6.11 -0.04 -9.26
N THR A 97 -7.27 -0.25 -9.83
CA THR A 97 -7.99 0.76 -10.60
C THR A 97 -8.23 2.07 -9.81
N LEU A 98 -8.29 2.01 -8.47
CA LEU A 98 -8.50 3.19 -7.63
C LEU A 98 -7.30 4.15 -7.60
N ASN A 99 -6.08 3.62 -7.57
CA ASN A 99 -4.87 4.41 -7.27
C ASN A 99 -3.79 4.38 -8.34
N VAL A 100 -3.96 3.60 -9.41
CA VAL A 100 -2.91 3.44 -10.44
C VAL A 100 -2.46 4.78 -11.05
N PHE A 101 -3.37 5.72 -11.24
CA PHE A 101 -3.06 7.05 -11.75
C PHE A 101 -2.17 7.87 -10.79
N ASN A 102 -2.30 7.62 -9.47
CA ASN A 102 -1.58 8.36 -8.43
C ASN A 102 -0.33 7.62 -7.90
N VAL A 103 0.09 6.54 -8.58
CA VAL A 103 1.34 5.85 -8.26
C VAL A 103 2.56 6.76 -8.31
N PRO A 104 2.73 7.67 -9.30
CA PRO A 104 3.84 8.61 -9.34
C PRO A 104 3.94 9.47 -8.08
N GLU A 105 2.85 10.07 -7.64
CA GLU A 105 2.81 10.92 -6.44
C GLU A 105 3.08 10.10 -5.18
N THR A 106 2.61 8.86 -5.13
CA THR A 106 2.86 7.94 -4.00
C THR A 106 4.34 7.57 -3.91
N VAL A 107 4.98 7.26 -5.04
CA VAL A 107 6.41 6.97 -5.11
C VAL A 107 7.24 8.20 -4.74
N GLU A 108 6.87 9.38 -5.23
CA GLU A 108 7.55 10.63 -4.90
C GLU A 108 7.43 10.96 -3.41
N TYR A 109 6.22 10.81 -2.84
CA TYR A 109 5.99 11.02 -1.42
C TYR A 109 6.84 10.07 -0.57
N TRP A 110 6.90 8.78 -0.94
CA TRP A 110 7.77 7.81 -0.29
C TRP A 110 9.25 8.21 -0.39
N ARG A 111 9.73 8.58 -1.57
CA ARG A 111 11.14 9.00 -1.77
C ARG A 111 11.53 10.19 -0.90
N ASN A 112 10.62 11.14 -0.74
CA ASN A 112 10.90 12.36 0.00
C ASN A 112 10.81 12.19 1.53
N ASN A 113 10.04 11.21 2.01
CA ASN A 113 9.74 11.08 3.44
C ASN A 113 10.19 9.76 4.07
N TYR A 114 10.33 8.67 3.26
CA TYR A 114 10.47 7.29 3.76
C TYR A 114 11.47 6.46 2.95
N ARG A 115 12.49 7.08 2.35
CA ARG A 115 13.47 6.37 1.52
C ARG A 115 14.30 5.34 2.29
N ASP A 116 14.36 5.44 3.60
CA ASP A 116 14.97 4.48 4.53
C ASP A 116 14.11 3.22 4.74
N ILE A 117 12.84 3.24 4.32
CA ILE A 117 11.92 2.10 4.35
C ILE A 117 11.84 1.49 2.96
N GLY A 118 11.93 0.16 2.83
CA GLY A 118 11.80 -0.51 1.53
C GLY A 118 10.44 -0.26 0.89
N LEU A 119 10.39 -0.08 -0.44
CA LEU A 119 9.13 0.07 -1.19
C LEU A 119 8.87 -1.17 -2.05
N TYR A 120 7.63 -1.69 -1.98
CA TYR A 120 7.12 -2.76 -2.84
C TYR A 120 5.83 -2.30 -3.52
N LEU A 121 5.79 -2.45 -4.85
CA LEU A 121 4.61 -2.20 -5.65
C LEU A 121 4.00 -3.54 -6.07
N ASN A 122 2.86 -3.89 -5.49
CA ASN A 122 2.10 -5.10 -5.81
C ASN A 122 0.89 -4.76 -6.67
N LEU A 123 0.36 -5.75 -7.37
CA LEU A 123 -0.87 -5.61 -8.14
C LEU A 123 -2.03 -6.33 -7.45
N VAL A 124 -3.21 -5.71 -7.45
CA VAL A 124 -4.41 -6.38 -6.99
C VAL A 124 -4.81 -7.49 -7.95
N HIS A 125 -5.00 -8.70 -7.44
CA HIS A 125 -5.46 -9.85 -8.22
C HIS A 125 -6.98 -10.06 -8.17
N GLY A 126 -7.65 -9.54 -7.18
CA GLY A 126 -9.08 -9.64 -7.00
C GLY A 126 -9.59 -8.66 -5.95
N PRO A 127 -10.88 -8.32 -6.02
CA PRO A 127 -11.87 -8.67 -7.06
C PRO A 127 -11.56 -8.04 -8.43
N ALA A 128 -12.06 -8.64 -9.51
CA ALA A 128 -11.68 -8.31 -10.89
C ALA A 128 -11.87 -6.84 -11.27
N HIS A 129 -12.93 -6.21 -10.77
CA HIS A 129 -13.22 -4.79 -11.04
C HIS A 129 -12.17 -3.80 -10.46
N TYR A 130 -11.32 -4.23 -9.55
CA TYR A 130 -10.17 -3.43 -9.09
C TYR A 130 -8.88 -3.72 -9.86
N SER A 131 -8.88 -4.69 -10.77
CA SER A 131 -7.70 -4.98 -11.59
C SER A 131 -7.46 -3.89 -12.62
N ILE A 132 -6.23 -3.39 -12.72
CA ILE A 132 -5.80 -2.42 -13.73
C ILE A 132 -5.93 -2.95 -15.17
N ARG A 133 -6.14 -4.24 -15.35
CA ARG A 133 -6.39 -4.86 -16.66
C ARG A 133 -7.73 -4.42 -17.27
N ASN A 134 -8.67 -4.00 -16.44
CA ASN A 134 -10.01 -3.58 -16.85
C ASN A 134 -10.16 -2.08 -17.09
N LEU A 135 -9.06 -1.35 -17.09
CA LEU A 135 -9.06 0.07 -17.48
C LEU A 135 -9.55 0.22 -18.92
N PRO A 136 -10.53 1.10 -19.20
CA PRO A 136 -10.92 1.46 -20.58
C PRO A 136 -9.75 1.95 -21.41
N ILE A 137 -9.82 1.76 -22.73
CA ILE A 137 -8.70 2.07 -23.64
C ILE A 137 -8.29 3.54 -23.55
N ASP A 138 -9.26 4.46 -23.50
CA ASP A 138 -9.03 5.90 -23.37
C ASP A 138 -8.38 6.28 -22.03
N ILE A 139 -8.58 5.51 -20.99
CA ILE A 139 -7.95 5.70 -19.68
C ILE A 139 -6.56 5.07 -19.61
N LYS A 140 -6.34 3.93 -20.29
CA LYS A 140 -5.04 3.27 -20.33
C LYS A 140 -3.92 4.18 -20.78
N ASP A 141 -4.11 4.87 -21.91
CA ASP A 141 -3.09 5.74 -22.48
C ASP A 141 -2.71 6.85 -21.52
N ILE A 142 -3.69 7.46 -20.87
CA ILE A 142 -3.49 8.52 -19.87
C ILE A 142 -2.74 7.99 -18.64
N VAL A 143 -3.12 6.79 -18.17
CA VAL A 143 -2.44 6.16 -17.02
C VAL A 143 -1.00 5.80 -17.38
N ILE A 144 -0.75 5.26 -18.57
CA ILE A 144 0.60 4.93 -19.03
C ILE A 144 1.47 6.18 -19.14
N GLU A 145 0.93 7.26 -19.72
CA GLU A 145 1.61 8.54 -19.79
C GLU A 145 1.97 9.03 -18.37
N LYS A 146 1.03 8.99 -17.46
CA LYS A 146 1.22 9.38 -16.06
C LYS A 146 2.28 8.52 -15.36
N LEU A 147 2.27 7.20 -15.52
CA LEU A 147 3.27 6.31 -14.93
C LEU A 147 4.68 6.59 -15.47
N ASN A 148 4.81 7.00 -16.72
CA ASN A 148 6.09 7.36 -17.33
C ASN A 148 6.66 8.68 -16.78
N THR A 149 5.91 9.46 -16.01
CA THR A 149 6.43 10.67 -15.33
C THR A 149 7.30 10.36 -14.12
N VAL A 150 7.27 9.12 -13.60
CA VAL A 150 8.11 8.72 -12.46
C VAL A 150 9.58 8.85 -12.86
N PRO A 151 10.38 9.70 -12.21
CA PRO A 151 11.78 9.84 -12.54
C PRO A 151 12.54 8.53 -12.36
N LYS A 152 13.44 8.21 -13.29
CA LYS A 152 14.35 7.09 -13.13
C LYS A 152 15.16 7.28 -11.86
N SER A 153 15.31 6.23 -11.10
CA SER A 153 16.02 6.23 -9.83
C SER A 153 16.71 4.90 -9.60
N ASP A 154 17.75 4.89 -8.77
CA ASP A 154 18.48 3.69 -8.36
C ASP A 154 17.68 2.85 -7.35
N ASP A 155 16.56 3.37 -6.85
CA ASP A 155 15.70 2.64 -5.95
C ASP A 155 14.93 1.52 -6.67
N LYS A 156 14.58 0.47 -5.92
CA LYS A 156 13.90 -0.70 -6.46
C LYS A 156 12.50 -0.40 -7.02
N SER A 157 11.89 0.74 -6.65
CA SER A 157 10.53 1.10 -7.12
C SER A 157 10.47 1.25 -8.64
N TRP A 158 11.55 1.75 -9.26
CA TRP A 158 11.64 1.87 -10.71
C TRP A 158 11.50 0.53 -11.44
N ASN A 159 12.00 -0.56 -10.86
CA ASN A 159 11.99 -1.89 -11.48
C ASN A 159 10.58 -2.48 -11.64
N TYR A 160 9.59 -2.02 -10.89
CA TYR A 160 8.20 -2.51 -10.99
C TYR A 160 7.41 -1.84 -12.12
N LEU A 161 7.72 -0.59 -12.45
CA LEU A 161 6.91 0.22 -13.38
C LEU A 161 6.81 -0.35 -14.80
N PRO A 162 7.90 -0.85 -15.42
CA PRO A 162 7.80 -1.45 -16.74
C PRO A 162 6.83 -2.64 -16.80
N GLY A 163 6.84 -3.49 -15.78
CA GLY A 163 5.91 -4.63 -15.67
C GLY A 163 4.45 -4.18 -15.54
N ILE A 164 4.19 -3.14 -14.75
CA ILE A 164 2.85 -2.55 -14.60
C ILE A 164 2.37 -1.96 -15.92
N ILE A 165 3.21 -1.17 -16.60
CA ILE A 165 2.90 -0.55 -17.88
C ILE A 165 2.61 -1.62 -18.95
N ASN A 166 3.45 -2.65 -19.05
CA ASN A 166 3.22 -3.75 -20.00
C ASN A 166 1.92 -4.48 -19.72
N MET A 167 1.60 -4.75 -18.43
CA MET A 167 0.32 -5.37 -18.07
C MET A 167 -0.89 -4.53 -18.51
N ILE A 168 -0.81 -3.20 -18.38
CA ILE A 168 -1.88 -2.31 -18.85
C ILE A 168 -1.99 -2.38 -20.37
N LYS A 169 -0.86 -2.30 -21.10
CA LYS A 169 -0.83 -2.34 -22.59
C LYS A 169 -1.42 -3.64 -23.15
N ASP A 170 -1.00 -4.77 -22.58
CA ASP A 170 -1.34 -6.10 -23.10
C ASP A 170 -2.72 -6.59 -22.64
N SER A 171 -3.40 -5.85 -21.77
CA SER A 171 -4.69 -6.27 -21.24
C SER A 171 -5.86 -5.91 -22.16
N HIS A 172 -6.93 -6.71 -22.10
CA HIS A 172 -8.19 -6.46 -22.77
C HIS A 172 -9.26 -6.08 -21.76
N PRO A 173 -9.78 -4.82 -21.79
CA PRO A 173 -10.75 -4.35 -20.82
C PRO A 173 -12.05 -5.15 -20.85
N ASP A 174 -12.53 -5.57 -19.67
CA ASP A 174 -13.90 -6.06 -19.52
C ASP A 174 -14.83 -4.90 -19.11
N LYS A 175 -15.71 -4.51 -20.05
CA LYS A 175 -16.68 -3.43 -19.82
C LYS A 175 -17.62 -3.73 -18.65
N LYS A 176 -17.93 -4.99 -18.37
CA LYS A 176 -18.74 -5.40 -17.23
C LYS A 176 -18.02 -5.09 -15.92
N GLU A 177 -16.77 -5.49 -15.82
CA GLU A 177 -15.96 -5.23 -14.62
C GLU A 177 -15.73 -3.72 -14.40
N TRP A 178 -15.55 -2.95 -15.47
CA TRP A 178 -15.49 -1.50 -15.38
C TRP A 178 -16.78 -0.89 -14.80
N ASN A 179 -17.95 -1.34 -15.28
CA ASN A 179 -19.23 -0.89 -14.74
C ASN A 179 -19.42 -1.29 -13.26
N VAL A 180 -18.94 -2.48 -12.87
CA VAL A 180 -18.92 -2.90 -11.46
C VAL A 180 -18.04 -1.95 -10.64
N PHE A 181 -16.85 -1.58 -11.14
CA PHE A 181 -15.98 -0.59 -10.49
C PHE A 181 -16.70 0.74 -10.25
N LEU A 182 -17.33 1.33 -11.29
CA LEU A 182 -18.03 2.60 -11.18
C LEU A 182 -19.18 2.53 -10.14
N ASN A 183 -19.99 1.49 -10.21
CA ASN A 183 -21.11 1.32 -9.29
C ASN A 183 -20.65 1.07 -7.84
N THR A 184 -19.59 0.30 -7.65
CA THR A 184 -19.03 0.02 -6.33
C THR A 184 -18.42 1.28 -5.72
N THR A 185 -17.72 2.08 -6.52
CA THR A 185 -17.14 3.35 -6.09
C THR A 185 -18.22 4.32 -5.62
N LYS A 186 -19.31 4.50 -6.39
CA LYS A 186 -20.45 5.33 -5.98
C LYS A 186 -21.08 4.88 -4.66
N LYS A 187 -21.32 3.58 -4.51
CA LYS A 187 -21.85 3.03 -3.25
C LYS A 187 -20.92 3.26 -2.06
N HIS A 188 -19.61 3.15 -2.27
CA HIS A 188 -18.64 3.48 -1.23
C HIS A 188 -18.67 4.96 -0.88
N ASP A 189 -18.76 5.85 -1.86
CA ASP A 189 -18.84 7.29 -1.65
C ASP A 189 -20.06 7.65 -0.80
N GLU A 190 -21.23 7.14 -1.17
CA GLU A 190 -22.48 7.33 -0.42
C GLU A 190 -22.38 6.80 1.01
N TYR A 191 -21.96 5.55 1.19
CA TYR A 191 -21.89 4.89 2.50
C TYR A 191 -20.90 5.56 3.43
N ARG A 192 -19.72 5.97 2.90
CA ARG A 192 -18.61 6.52 3.68
C ARG A 192 -18.69 8.05 3.81
N ARG A 193 -19.61 8.72 3.10
CA ARG A 193 -19.69 10.17 3.00
C ARG A 193 -18.36 10.78 2.53
N GLN A 194 -17.73 10.15 1.57
CA GLN A 194 -16.50 10.56 0.89
C GLN A 194 -16.81 10.65 -0.60
N THR A 195 -15.94 11.28 -1.39
CA THR A 195 -16.07 11.25 -2.84
C THR A 195 -14.75 10.87 -3.48
N PHE A 196 -14.82 9.97 -4.46
CA PHE A 196 -13.66 9.64 -5.29
C PHE A 196 -13.14 10.89 -5.99
N LYS A 197 -14.06 11.71 -6.49
CA LYS A 197 -13.75 12.95 -7.20
C LYS A 197 -12.91 13.92 -6.38
N ASP A 198 -13.24 14.14 -5.11
CA ASP A 198 -12.49 15.05 -4.24
C ASP A 198 -11.18 14.44 -3.74
N THR A 199 -11.12 13.11 -3.69
CA THR A 199 -9.93 12.37 -3.25
C THR A 199 -8.90 12.24 -4.37
N PHE A 200 -9.35 12.01 -5.60
CA PHE A 200 -8.52 11.81 -6.79
C PHE A 200 -8.92 12.78 -7.92
N PRO A 201 -8.80 14.10 -7.71
CA PRO A 201 -9.38 15.10 -8.61
C PRO A 201 -8.80 15.03 -10.03
N GLU A 202 -7.51 14.77 -10.19
CA GLU A 202 -6.89 14.66 -11.51
C GLU A 202 -7.36 13.40 -12.24
N TYR A 203 -7.37 12.26 -11.56
CA TYR A 203 -7.80 11.00 -12.15
C TYR A 203 -9.28 10.99 -12.51
N SER A 204 -10.12 11.55 -11.64
CA SER A 204 -11.59 11.58 -11.85
C SER A 204 -12.02 12.34 -13.10
N LYS A 205 -11.24 13.32 -13.57
CA LYS A 205 -11.52 14.06 -14.82
C LYS A 205 -11.57 13.14 -16.04
N HIS A 206 -10.88 12.01 -16.00
CA HIS A 206 -10.78 11.05 -17.08
C HIS A 206 -11.82 9.93 -16.95
N ILE A 207 -12.49 9.78 -15.80
CA ILE A 207 -13.44 8.70 -15.54
C ILE A 207 -14.88 9.19 -15.75
N LYS A 208 -15.44 8.85 -16.91
CA LYS A 208 -16.85 9.13 -17.18
C LYS A 208 -17.73 8.23 -16.31
N GLY A 209 -18.69 8.84 -15.61
CA GLY A 209 -19.68 8.11 -14.81
C GLY A 209 -19.36 7.98 -13.32
N LEU A 210 -18.31 8.68 -12.80
CA LEU A 210 -18.11 8.97 -11.38
C LEU A 210 -18.52 10.41 -11.06
#